data_15d736239c00771640858a248648168e
#
_entry.id   15d736239c00771640858a248648168e
#
_cell.length_a   1.000
_cell.length_b   1.000
_cell.length_c   1.000
_cell.angle_alpha   90.00
_cell.angle_beta   90.00
_cell.angle_gamma   90.00
#
_symmetry.space_group_name_H-M   'P 1'
#
loop_
_entity.id
_entity.type
_entity.pdbx_description
1 polymer ?
#
loop_
_entity_poly.entity_id
_entity_poly.type
_entity_poly.pdbx_seq_one_letter_code
_entity_poly.pdbx_strand_id
1 'polypeptide(L)'
;METAQEDEKGMTFVRYMHVERIDSEEVEGLLDGECSVFPKMDGANNGIYSEDGVLCTMSRNIVTTDTDDGFAMFAREHDGINRFIRDFPGMRLYGEWMVPHTVRSYLPEVWNRWFVFDMVAEDPTASYRYIDREGTERELDCAGRVYIPYEEYVPILESYGIEYVPRLKVLEGPDRNVLKSIANHENTWMMGSGCGEGIVVKRYEFENRYGRTVWAKVINSTFAQAKSDLRSMKARARAEGGTVEYKVANAFVTPDVVNKEYDRLRVASENGRVNPGQLLGTVYHCLITESIWDAIKKFRIDSISFRNLRRECDYRVKLVRPEVFGLNPEDFEEDSELPDVH
;
A
#
# COMPACT_ATOMS: atom_id res chain seq x y z
N MET A 1 17.93 -3.92 -8.93
CA MET A 1 17.69 -2.52 -9.30
C MET A 1 16.25 -2.45 -9.77
N GLU A 2 15.32 -2.10 -8.89
CA GLU A 2 13.95 -1.78 -9.31
C GLU A 2 14.00 -0.48 -10.10
N THR A 3 13.42 -0.50 -11.28
CA THR A 3 13.43 0.63 -12.22
C THR A 3 12.67 1.80 -11.62
N ALA A 4 13.40 2.89 -11.36
CA ALA A 4 12.78 4.19 -11.12
C ALA A 4 11.96 4.58 -12.36
N GLN A 5 10.67 4.86 -12.19
CA GLN A 5 9.85 5.48 -13.23
C GLN A 5 9.95 6.99 -13.05
N GLU A 6 10.53 7.67 -14.03
CA GLU A 6 10.48 9.13 -14.10
C GLU A 6 9.11 9.58 -14.60
N ASP A 7 8.40 10.36 -13.79
CA ASP A 7 7.21 11.07 -14.22
C ASP A 7 7.60 12.31 -15.04
N GLU A 8 6.68 12.86 -15.88
CA GLU A 8 6.92 14.00 -16.79
C GLU A 8 7.41 15.31 -16.12
N LYS A 9 7.60 15.31 -14.79
CA LYS A 9 8.18 16.42 -14.00
C LYS A 9 9.56 16.11 -13.43
N GLY A 10 10.21 15.00 -13.83
CA GLY A 10 11.51 14.62 -13.28
C GLY A 10 11.45 14.05 -11.86
N MET A 11 10.26 13.74 -11.35
CA MET A 11 10.07 13.12 -10.02
C MET A 11 10.47 11.66 -10.06
N THR A 12 11.45 11.27 -9.26
CA THR A 12 11.86 9.87 -9.10
C THR A 12 10.99 9.18 -8.07
N PHE A 13 9.91 8.51 -8.53
CA PHE A 13 9.11 7.64 -7.66
C PHE A 13 9.91 6.39 -7.30
N VAL A 14 10.15 6.16 -6.00
CA VAL A 14 10.74 4.93 -5.50
C VAL A 14 9.68 4.17 -4.71
N ARG A 15 9.28 3.03 -5.23
CA ARG A 15 8.31 2.16 -4.56
C ARG A 15 8.93 1.50 -3.34
N TYR A 16 8.19 1.45 -2.22
CA TYR A 16 8.60 0.63 -1.08
C TYR A 16 8.65 -0.85 -1.46
N MET A 17 9.66 -1.57 -0.94
CA MET A 17 9.86 -2.99 -1.24
C MET A 17 8.61 -3.84 -0.98
N HIS A 18 8.46 -4.93 -1.70
CA HIS A 18 7.48 -5.95 -1.35
C HIS A 18 7.95 -6.72 -0.11
N VAL A 19 7.14 -6.73 0.95
CA VAL A 19 7.41 -7.57 2.13
C VAL A 19 6.96 -9.00 1.81
N GLU A 20 7.90 -9.92 1.74
CA GLU A 20 7.68 -11.29 1.32
C GLU A 20 6.96 -12.13 2.39
N ARG A 21 6.38 -13.28 2.00
CA ARG A 21 5.93 -14.26 2.98
C ARG A 21 7.13 -14.98 3.59
N ILE A 22 7.05 -15.35 4.86
CA ILE A 22 8.15 -16.05 5.56
C ILE A 22 8.54 -17.39 4.92
N ASP A 23 7.66 -17.96 4.10
CA ASP A 23 7.88 -19.21 3.39
C ASP A 23 8.41 -19.01 1.95
N SER A 24 8.60 -17.74 1.52
CA SER A 24 9.16 -17.41 0.19
C SER A 24 10.65 -17.73 0.12
N GLU A 25 11.11 -18.17 -1.04
CA GLU A 25 12.55 -18.36 -1.33
C GLU A 25 13.35 -17.04 -1.28
N GLU A 26 12.68 -15.89 -1.48
CA GLU A 26 13.31 -14.56 -1.45
C GLU A 26 13.84 -14.19 -0.04
N VAL A 27 13.33 -14.83 1.01
CA VAL A 27 13.75 -14.60 2.40
C VAL A 27 14.50 -15.79 3.00
N GLU A 28 15.02 -16.70 2.17
CA GLU A 28 15.88 -17.76 2.64
C GLU A 28 17.14 -17.19 3.29
N GLY A 29 17.44 -17.62 4.51
CA GLY A 29 18.57 -17.10 5.31
C GLY A 29 18.25 -15.85 6.15
N LEU A 30 17.09 -15.22 5.99
CA LEU A 30 16.71 -14.05 6.81
C LEU A 30 16.74 -14.37 8.31
N LEU A 31 16.32 -15.58 8.68
CA LEU A 31 16.22 -16.00 10.08
C LEU A 31 17.52 -16.53 10.70
N ASP A 32 18.65 -16.54 9.97
CA ASP A 32 19.92 -17.09 10.41
C ASP A 32 20.75 -16.11 11.29
N GLY A 33 20.11 -15.19 11.98
CA GLY A 33 20.74 -14.21 12.87
C GLY A 33 19.73 -13.43 13.69
N GLU A 34 20.18 -12.29 14.25
CA GLU A 34 19.33 -11.45 15.06
C GLU A 34 18.24 -10.77 14.21
N CYS A 35 16.99 -11.05 14.55
CA CYS A 35 15.82 -10.55 13.85
C CYS A 35 14.99 -9.62 14.73
N SER A 36 14.65 -8.47 14.22
CA SER A 36 13.66 -7.55 14.80
C SER A 36 12.25 -7.89 14.34
N VAL A 37 11.31 -7.98 15.28
CA VAL A 37 9.90 -8.32 15.03
C VAL A 37 9.02 -7.12 15.32
N PHE A 38 8.21 -6.74 14.36
CA PHE A 38 7.33 -5.58 14.43
C PHE A 38 5.86 -5.97 14.22
N PRO A 39 4.88 -5.25 14.79
CA PRO A 39 3.48 -5.44 14.42
C PRO A 39 3.27 -5.08 12.95
N LYS A 40 2.50 -5.89 12.25
CA LYS A 40 2.00 -5.54 10.92
C LYS A 40 0.67 -4.84 11.08
N MET A 41 0.65 -3.55 10.76
CA MET A 41 -0.57 -2.73 10.76
C MET A 41 -1.38 -2.96 9.49
N ASP A 42 -2.68 -2.76 9.56
CA ASP A 42 -3.63 -2.89 8.43
C ASP A 42 -4.30 -1.55 8.15
N GLY A 43 -3.59 -0.69 7.49
CA GLY A 43 -4.04 0.62 7.03
C GLY A 43 -3.70 0.84 5.55
N ALA A 44 -3.17 2.00 5.23
CA ALA A 44 -2.67 2.35 3.90
C ALA A 44 -1.17 2.67 3.97
N ASN A 45 -0.38 2.01 3.13
CA ASN A 45 1.05 2.31 3.01
C ASN A 45 1.22 3.69 2.37
N ASN A 46 1.78 4.62 3.12
CA ASN A 46 2.08 5.99 2.68
C ASN A 46 3.52 6.36 3.06
N GLY A 47 4.07 7.32 2.36
CA GLY A 47 5.40 7.82 2.64
C GLY A 47 5.55 9.30 2.34
N ILE A 48 6.66 9.84 2.83
CA ILE A 48 7.07 11.23 2.58
C ILE A 48 8.52 11.28 2.11
N TYR A 49 8.83 12.30 1.33
CA TYR A 49 10.19 12.64 0.91
C TYR A 49 10.31 14.13 0.58
N SER A 50 11.53 14.59 0.38
CA SER A 50 11.81 15.96 -0.05
C SER A 50 12.13 16.00 -1.55
N GLU A 51 11.55 16.95 -2.26
CA GLU A 51 11.98 17.30 -3.61
C GLU A 51 12.22 18.82 -3.65
N ASP A 52 13.45 19.21 -3.92
CA ASP A 52 13.88 20.63 -3.90
C ASP A 52 13.49 21.37 -2.60
N GLY A 53 13.50 20.67 -1.46
CA GLY A 53 13.13 21.21 -0.15
C GLY A 53 11.61 21.28 0.09
N VAL A 54 10.79 20.76 -0.83
CA VAL A 54 9.34 20.70 -0.71
C VAL A 54 8.90 19.31 -0.24
N LEU A 55 7.97 19.27 0.70
CA LEU A 55 7.36 18.03 1.16
C LEU A 55 6.51 17.40 0.04
N CYS A 56 6.87 16.19 -0.33
CA CYS A 56 6.11 15.33 -1.23
C CYS A 56 5.54 14.15 -0.46
N THR A 57 4.33 13.73 -0.80
CA THR A 57 3.66 12.56 -0.24
C THR A 57 3.48 11.50 -1.32
N MET A 58 3.51 10.23 -0.91
CA MET A 58 3.33 9.10 -1.82
C MET A 58 2.47 8.02 -1.17
N SER A 59 1.71 7.32 -1.98
CA SER A 59 1.10 6.05 -1.64
C SER A 59 1.99 4.90 -2.14
N ARG A 60 1.59 3.67 -1.90
CA ARG A 60 2.36 2.49 -2.32
C ARG A 60 2.75 2.48 -3.80
N ASN A 61 1.92 3.05 -4.68
CA ASN A 61 2.05 2.89 -6.13
C ASN A 61 2.23 4.21 -6.89
N ILE A 62 1.95 5.36 -6.28
CA ILE A 62 1.96 6.67 -6.95
C ILE A 62 2.39 7.78 -6.01
N VAL A 63 3.02 8.82 -6.56
CA VAL A 63 3.17 10.10 -5.87
C VAL A 63 1.79 10.74 -5.75
N THR A 64 1.44 11.17 -4.54
CA THR A 64 0.15 11.82 -4.30
C THR A 64 0.29 13.31 -4.61
N THR A 65 -0.22 13.72 -5.76
CA THR A 65 -0.30 15.15 -6.15
C THR A 65 -1.61 15.78 -5.70
N ASP A 66 -2.57 14.97 -5.23
CA ASP A 66 -3.88 15.43 -4.79
C ASP A 66 -3.77 16.09 -3.42
N THR A 67 -4.25 17.34 -3.34
CA THR A 67 -4.24 18.13 -2.11
C THR A 67 -5.32 17.70 -1.11
N ASP A 68 -6.30 16.93 -1.53
CA ASP A 68 -7.45 16.51 -0.73
C ASP A 68 -7.30 15.09 -0.14
N ASP A 69 -6.15 14.43 -0.33
CA ASP A 69 -5.84 13.17 0.34
C ASP A 69 -5.63 13.42 1.84
N GLY A 70 -6.35 12.69 2.69
CA GLY A 70 -6.29 12.83 4.15
C GLY A 70 -4.87 12.66 4.72
N PHE A 71 -4.04 11.78 4.14
CA PHE A 71 -2.64 11.65 4.53
C PHE A 71 -1.81 12.88 4.11
N ALA A 72 -2.00 13.39 2.92
CA ALA A 72 -1.26 14.56 2.44
C ALA A 72 -1.59 15.81 3.26
N MET A 73 -2.84 15.98 3.67
CA MET A 73 -3.25 17.06 4.59
C MET A 73 -2.56 16.90 5.96
N PHE A 74 -2.66 15.71 6.55
CA PHE A 74 -1.97 15.40 7.81
C PHE A 74 -0.47 15.70 7.75
N ALA A 75 0.23 15.25 6.70
CA ALA A 75 1.66 15.43 6.57
C ALA A 75 2.05 16.92 6.45
N ARG A 76 1.27 17.73 5.73
CA ARG A 76 1.52 19.16 5.58
C ARG A 76 1.29 19.96 6.86
N GLU A 77 0.32 19.55 7.67
CA GLU A 77 -0.01 20.21 8.95
C GLU A 77 0.91 19.78 10.10
N HIS A 78 1.68 18.71 9.93
CA HIS A 78 2.53 18.16 10.98
C HIS A 78 3.89 18.88 11.04
N ASP A 79 4.10 19.73 12.04
CA ASP A 79 5.33 20.53 12.20
C ASP A 79 6.60 19.68 12.23
N GLY A 80 6.57 18.51 12.87
CA GLY A 80 7.70 17.60 12.93
C GLY A 80 8.10 17.06 11.57
N ILE A 81 7.14 16.70 10.73
CA ILE A 81 7.38 16.26 9.35
C ILE A 81 8.01 17.39 8.54
N ASN A 82 7.48 18.59 8.63
CA ASN A 82 8.01 19.75 7.90
C ASN A 82 9.44 20.11 8.34
N ARG A 83 9.80 19.95 9.61
CA ARG A 83 11.17 20.09 10.08
C ARG A 83 12.06 18.97 9.57
N PHE A 84 11.62 17.72 9.67
CA PHE A 84 12.35 16.55 9.21
C PHE A 84 12.73 16.66 7.72
N ILE A 85 11.80 17.02 6.84
CA ILE A 85 12.03 17.16 5.40
C ILE A 85 13.13 18.19 5.08
N ARG A 86 13.26 19.27 5.88
CA ARG A 86 14.31 20.28 5.70
C ARG A 86 15.67 19.80 6.17
N ASP A 87 15.70 19.07 7.29
CA ASP A 87 16.94 18.64 7.94
C ASP A 87 17.50 17.36 7.31
N PHE A 88 16.62 16.55 6.67
CA PHE A 88 16.96 15.28 6.03
C PHE A 88 16.47 15.23 4.56
N PRO A 89 16.95 16.12 3.67
CA PRO A 89 16.39 16.26 2.32
C PRO A 89 16.56 15.03 1.42
N GLY A 90 17.49 14.12 1.72
CA GLY A 90 17.69 12.87 0.98
C GLY A 90 17.14 11.63 1.69
N MET A 91 16.23 11.80 2.65
CA MET A 91 15.58 10.70 3.35
C MET A 91 14.13 10.54 2.95
N ARG A 92 13.70 9.28 2.86
CA ARG A 92 12.30 8.88 2.72
C ARG A 92 11.82 8.21 4.00
N LEU A 93 10.63 8.56 4.45
CA LEU A 93 9.95 7.81 5.50
C LEU A 93 8.80 7.05 4.88
N TYR A 94 8.68 5.77 5.24
CA TYR A 94 7.53 4.93 4.91
C TYR A 94 6.81 4.55 6.19
N GLY A 95 5.48 4.59 6.14
CA GLY A 95 4.64 4.32 7.30
C GLY A 95 3.26 3.84 6.91
N GLU A 96 2.51 3.41 7.91
CA GLU A 96 1.13 3.00 7.76
C GLU A 96 0.21 4.14 8.20
N TRP A 97 -0.57 4.68 7.28
CA TRP A 97 -1.64 5.61 7.54
C TRP A 97 -2.89 4.84 7.97
N MET A 98 -3.32 5.06 9.21
CA MET A 98 -4.39 4.28 9.81
C MET A 98 -5.76 4.78 9.38
N VAL A 99 -6.29 4.13 8.37
CA VAL A 99 -7.68 4.26 7.92
C VAL A 99 -8.38 2.91 8.01
N PRO A 100 -9.71 2.86 8.26
CA PRO A 100 -10.42 1.60 8.37
C PRO A 100 -10.26 0.74 7.12
N HIS A 101 -9.61 -0.40 7.28
CA HIS A 101 -9.36 -1.39 6.24
C HIS A 101 -10.00 -2.75 6.61
N THR A 102 -9.25 -3.84 6.68
CA THR A 102 -9.79 -5.16 7.02
C THR A 102 -9.91 -5.34 8.53
N VAL A 103 -8.88 -4.98 9.29
CA VAL A 103 -8.91 -4.98 10.76
C VAL A 103 -9.61 -3.74 11.25
N ARG A 104 -10.69 -3.93 12.04
CA ARG A 104 -11.48 -2.82 12.61
C ARG A 104 -11.45 -2.81 14.14
N SER A 105 -10.70 -3.72 14.73
CA SER A 105 -10.56 -3.89 16.17
C SER A 105 -9.43 -3.07 16.80
N TYR A 106 -8.85 -2.13 16.06
CA TYR A 106 -7.92 -1.16 16.62
C TYR A 106 -8.63 -0.22 17.61
N LEU A 107 -7.86 0.32 18.56
CA LEU A 107 -8.33 1.37 19.46
C LEU A 107 -8.78 2.61 18.66
N PRO A 108 -9.83 3.34 19.11
CA PRO A 108 -10.34 4.51 18.38
C PRO A 108 -9.30 5.60 18.10
N GLU A 109 -8.35 5.80 19.02
CA GLU A 109 -7.26 6.78 18.92
C GLU A 109 -6.20 6.46 17.87
N VAL A 110 -6.23 5.25 17.28
CA VAL A 110 -5.30 4.85 16.22
C VAL A 110 -5.65 5.49 14.87
N TRP A 111 -6.93 5.77 14.65
CA TRP A 111 -7.41 6.24 13.36
C TRP A 111 -6.96 7.66 13.02
N ASN A 112 -6.62 7.87 11.74
CA ASN A 112 -6.07 9.12 11.22
C ASN A 112 -4.71 9.49 11.85
N ARG A 113 -3.92 8.46 12.21
CA ARG A 113 -2.52 8.61 12.63
C ARG A 113 -1.61 7.86 11.66
N TRP A 114 -0.38 8.31 11.58
CA TRP A 114 0.64 7.71 10.72
C TRP A 114 1.79 7.16 11.55
N PHE A 115 2.12 5.89 11.36
CA PHE A 115 3.18 5.21 12.08
C PHE A 115 4.29 4.81 11.11
N VAL A 116 5.44 5.43 11.23
CA VAL A 116 6.62 5.13 10.41
C VAL A 116 7.15 3.74 10.75
N PHE A 117 7.43 2.97 9.73
CA PHE A 117 8.01 1.64 9.88
C PHE A 117 9.39 1.49 9.21
N ASP A 118 9.81 2.41 8.32
CA ASP A 118 11.17 2.46 7.76
C ASP A 118 11.58 3.89 7.41
N MET A 119 12.89 4.12 7.57
CA MET A 119 13.63 5.27 7.06
C MET A 119 14.61 4.78 5.99
N VAL A 120 14.59 5.41 4.82
CA VAL A 120 15.34 4.98 3.64
C VAL A 120 16.16 6.15 3.11
N ALA A 121 17.46 5.94 2.93
CA ALA A 121 18.36 6.93 2.34
C ALA A 121 18.31 6.84 0.79
N GLU A 122 18.11 7.97 0.13
CA GLU A 122 18.23 8.10 -1.33
C GLU A 122 19.71 8.04 -1.76
N ASP A 123 20.58 8.71 -0.98
CA ASP A 123 22.02 8.61 -1.09
C ASP A 123 22.59 7.87 0.12
N PRO A 124 22.98 6.60 -0.03
CA PRO A 124 23.55 5.82 1.06
C PRO A 124 24.89 6.35 1.61
N THR A 125 25.51 7.29 0.91
CA THR A 125 26.80 7.90 1.33
C THR A 125 26.63 9.21 2.09
N ALA A 126 25.39 9.70 2.22
CA ALA A 126 25.09 10.95 2.88
C ALA A 126 25.22 10.88 4.40
N SER A 127 25.55 12.02 5.03
CA SER A 127 25.46 12.25 6.47
C SER A 127 24.58 13.46 6.76
N TYR A 128 23.85 13.38 7.88
CA TYR A 128 22.91 14.42 8.30
C TYR A 128 23.16 14.80 9.75
N ARG A 129 23.15 16.11 10.06
CA ARG A 129 23.20 16.61 11.42
C ARG A 129 21.82 17.06 11.88
N TYR A 130 21.48 16.73 13.11
CA TYR A 130 20.20 17.08 13.72
C TYR A 130 20.35 17.37 15.20
N ILE A 131 19.36 18.04 15.78
CA ILE A 131 19.32 18.28 17.24
C ILE A 131 18.32 17.29 17.83
N ASP A 132 18.78 16.50 18.81
CA ASP A 132 17.94 15.55 19.52
C ASP A 132 16.98 16.23 20.51
N ARG A 133 16.14 15.44 21.18
CA ARG A 133 15.19 15.96 22.19
C ARG A 133 15.83 16.68 23.36
N GLU A 134 17.06 16.31 23.70
CA GLU A 134 17.84 16.89 24.79
C GLU A 134 18.59 18.17 24.36
N GLY A 135 18.46 18.57 23.11
CA GLY A 135 19.15 19.74 22.52
C GLY A 135 20.61 19.45 22.14
N THR A 136 20.99 18.18 22.04
CA THR A 136 22.35 17.76 21.67
C THR A 136 22.45 17.58 20.17
N GLU A 137 23.52 18.13 19.55
CA GLU A 137 23.83 17.87 18.15
C GLU A 137 24.23 16.40 17.95
N ARG A 138 23.59 15.74 17.00
CA ARG A 138 23.83 14.35 16.60
C ARG A 138 24.10 14.29 15.11
N GLU A 139 24.71 13.20 14.70
CA GLU A 139 24.97 12.91 13.29
C GLU A 139 24.40 11.52 12.96
N LEU A 140 23.70 11.44 11.83
CA LEU A 140 23.34 10.19 11.18
C LEU A 140 24.26 10.02 9.97
N ASP A 141 25.13 9.03 10.00
CA ASP A 141 25.91 8.57 8.85
C ASP A 141 25.23 7.36 8.23
N CYS A 142 24.80 7.45 7.00
CA CYS A 142 24.18 6.34 6.27
C CYS A 142 25.15 5.17 6.05
N ALA A 143 26.45 5.42 6.04
CA ALA A 143 27.52 4.42 5.98
C ALA A 143 27.32 3.35 4.88
N GLY A 144 26.81 3.74 3.72
CA GLY A 144 26.53 2.85 2.59
C GLY A 144 25.18 2.13 2.68
N ARG A 145 24.38 2.35 3.72
CA ARG A 145 23.08 1.68 3.95
C ARG A 145 21.93 2.44 3.30
N VAL A 146 21.10 1.70 2.61
CA VAL A 146 19.83 2.21 2.05
C VAL A 146 18.76 2.26 3.14
N TYR A 147 18.59 1.20 3.93
CA TYR A 147 17.66 1.13 5.05
C TYR A 147 18.39 1.46 6.35
N ILE A 148 17.93 2.49 7.04
CA ILE A 148 18.50 2.91 8.33
C ILE A 148 17.97 1.99 9.42
N PRO A 149 18.85 1.40 10.29
CA PRO A 149 18.42 0.53 11.37
C PRO A 149 17.47 1.21 12.36
N TYR A 150 16.60 0.40 12.97
CA TYR A 150 15.58 0.85 13.92
C TYR A 150 16.19 1.68 15.07
N GLU A 151 17.30 1.23 15.62
CA GLU A 151 18.02 1.88 16.72
C GLU A 151 18.52 3.29 16.38
N GLU A 152 18.76 3.55 15.10
CA GLU A 152 19.28 4.83 14.62
C GLU A 152 18.15 5.77 14.19
N TYR A 153 17.11 5.28 13.53
CA TYR A 153 16.04 6.16 13.06
C TYR A 153 15.01 6.53 14.14
N VAL A 154 14.78 5.68 15.14
CA VAL A 154 13.80 5.95 16.20
C VAL A 154 14.15 7.20 16.99
N PRO A 155 15.38 7.38 17.50
CA PRO A 155 15.74 8.62 18.19
C PRO A 155 15.57 9.88 17.33
N ILE A 156 15.75 9.75 16.00
CA ILE A 156 15.49 10.84 15.06
C ILE A 156 13.99 11.14 15.04
N LEU A 157 13.15 10.15 14.73
CA LEU A 157 11.69 10.34 14.69
C LEU A 157 11.15 10.94 15.98
N GLU A 158 11.65 10.47 17.13
CA GLU A 158 11.30 11.02 18.44
C GLU A 158 11.67 12.49 18.59
N SER A 159 12.82 12.94 18.06
CA SER A 159 13.26 14.33 18.10
C SER A 159 12.35 15.25 17.29
N TYR A 160 11.71 14.73 16.26
CA TYR A 160 10.75 15.43 15.43
C TYR A 160 9.29 15.22 15.86
N GLY A 161 9.03 14.38 16.86
CA GLY A 161 7.69 14.04 17.31
C GLY A 161 6.88 13.25 16.27
N ILE A 162 7.58 12.49 15.42
CA ILE A 162 6.96 11.63 14.40
C ILE A 162 6.74 10.24 15.01
N GLU A 163 5.54 9.72 14.86
CA GLU A 163 5.18 8.41 15.43
C GLU A 163 5.74 7.26 14.58
N TYR A 164 6.02 6.16 15.23
CA TYR A 164 6.60 4.99 14.59
C TYR A 164 6.02 3.68 15.14
N VAL A 165 6.15 2.61 14.36
CA VAL A 165 5.77 1.26 14.77
C VAL A 165 6.81 0.72 15.74
N PRO A 166 6.45 0.41 17.01
CA PRO A 166 7.42 -0.09 17.99
C PRO A 166 7.83 -1.51 17.67
N ARG A 167 9.09 -1.84 17.99
CA ARG A 167 9.59 -3.20 17.93
C ARG A 167 8.99 -4.05 19.05
N LEU A 168 8.37 -5.16 18.71
CA LEU A 168 7.81 -6.11 19.69
C LEU A 168 8.91 -6.90 20.38
N LYS A 169 9.84 -7.45 19.59
CA LYS A 169 10.91 -8.35 20.09
C LYS A 169 12.16 -8.27 19.22
N VAL A 170 13.27 -8.67 19.80
CA VAL A 170 14.49 -9.07 19.12
C VAL A 170 14.71 -10.54 19.41
N LEU A 171 14.97 -11.35 18.39
CA LEU A 171 15.12 -12.80 18.49
C LEU A 171 16.34 -13.25 17.70
N GLU A 172 17.17 -14.09 18.31
CA GLU A 172 18.28 -14.74 17.63
C GLU A 172 17.83 -16.04 16.98
N GLY A 173 18.02 -16.18 15.69
CA GLY A 173 17.70 -17.38 14.92
C GLY A 173 16.26 -17.90 15.13
N PRO A 174 15.20 -17.08 15.01
CA PRO A 174 13.87 -17.48 15.44
C PRO A 174 13.31 -18.61 14.58
N ASP A 175 12.73 -19.61 15.25
CA ASP A 175 11.94 -20.65 14.57
C ASP A 175 10.62 -20.06 14.03
N ARG A 176 10.16 -20.57 12.88
CA ARG A 176 8.92 -20.13 12.24
C ARG A 176 7.66 -20.31 13.10
N ASN A 177 7.63 -21.34 13.97
CA ASN A 177 6.50 -21.54 14.88
C ASN A 177 6.48 -20.49 15.98
N VAL A 178 7.64 -20.05 16.47
CA VAL A 178 7.75 -18.93 17.41
C VAL A 178 7.18 -17.67 16.76
N LEU A 179 7.55 -17.37 15.52
CA LEU A 179 7.03 -16.21 14.79
C LEU A 179 5.52 -16.30 14.55
N LYS A 180 5.00 -17.49 14.21
CA LYS A 180 3.55 -17.73 14.10
C LYS A 180 2.82 -17.54 15.43
N SER A 181 3.42 -17.96 16.53
CA SER A 181 2.87 -17.74 17.88
C SER A 181 2.78 -16.25 18.20
N ILE A 182 3.85 -15.49 17.93
CA ILE A 182 3.86 -14.03 18.15
C ILE A 182 2.77 -13.36 17.29
N ALA A 183 2.68 -13.72 16.00
CA ALA A 183 1.67 -13.16 15.10
C ALA A 183 0.24 -13.42 15.56
N ASN A 184 -0.01 -14.58 16.17
CA ASN A 184 -1.36 -15.02 16.57
C ASN A 184 -1.77 -14.58 17.98
N HIS A 185 -0.82 -14.36 18.88
CA HIS A 185 -1.13 -14.22 20.31
C HIS A 185 -0.48 -12.99 20.99
N GLU A 186 0.57 -12.42 20.42
CA GLU A 186 1.33 -11.36 21.08
C GLU A 186 1.29 -10.02 20.34
N ASN A 187 0.82 -10.01 19.10
CA ASN A 187 0.67 -8.79 18.28
C ASN A 187 -0.61 -8.03 18.67
N THR A 188 -0.59 -7.43 19.86
CA THR A 188 -1.76 -6.71 20.43
C THR A 188 -1.56 -5.20 20.49
N TRP A 189 -0.47 -4.68 19.93
CA TRP A 189 -0.19 -3.25 19.97
C TRP A 189 -1.31 -2.45 19.29
N MET A 190 -1.79 -1.43 19.97
CA MET A 190 -2.91 -0.57 19.53
C MET A 190 -4.23 -1.32 19.24
N MET A 191 -4.36 -2.54 19.71
CA MET A 191 -5.58 -3.33 19.50
C MET A 191 -6.57 -3.12 20.64
N GLY A 192 -7.82 -2.82 20.30
CA GLY A 192 -8.94 -2.82 21.26
C GLY A 192 -9.38 -4.22 21.64
N SER A 193 -9.23 -5.18 20.73
CA SER A 193 -9.49 -6.61 20.98
C SER A 193 -8.77 -7.48 19.95
N GLY A 194 -8.42 -8.69 20.35
CA GLY A 194 -7.72 -9.65 19.48
C GLY A 194 -6.30 -9.23 19.12
N CYS A 195 -5.79 -9.79 18.04
CA CYS A 195 -4.45 -9.50 17.51
C CYS A 195 -4.55 -8.79 16.16
N GLY A 196 -3.49 -8.04 15.81
CA GLY A 196 -3.38 -7.36 14.52
C GLY A 196 -3.25 -8.31 13.33
N GLU A 197 -3.04 -7.75 12.13
CA GLU A 197 -2.94 -8.52 10.87
C GLU A 197 -1.86 -9.60 10.89
N GLY A 198 -0.78 -9.37 11.63
CA GLY A 198 0.38 -10.24 11.72
C GLY A 198 1.61 -9.48 12.19
N ILE A 199 2.78 -9.97 11.81
CA ILE A 199 4.06 -9.36 12.13
C ILE A 199 4.93 -9.20 10.88
N VAL A 200 5.88 -8.26 10.94
CA VAL A 200 6.98 -8.12 10.00
C VAL A 200 8.28 -8.46 10.71
N VAL A 201 9.12 -9.28 10.08
CA VAL A 201 10.44 -9.67 10.56
C VAL A 201 11.48 -8.99 9.69
N LYS A 202 12.43 -8.29 10.33
CA LYS A 202 13.50 -7.54 9.68
C LYS A 202 14.86 -7.94 10.22
N ARG A 203 15.83 -8.01 9.35
CA ARG A 203 17.26 -8.07 9.64
C ARG A 203 17.96 -7.11 8.70
N TYR A 204 18.38 -5.96 9.19
CA TYR A 204 18.81 -4.82 8.37
C TYR A 204 20.05 -5.09 7.53
N GLU A 205 20.94 -5.98 8.01
CA GLU A 205 22.14 -6.42 7.32
C GLU A 205 21.91 -7.61 6.37
N PHE A 206 20.66 -8.10 6.27
CA PHE A 206 20.34 -9.24 5.39
C PHE A 206 20.13 -8.77 3.95
N GLU A 207 20.85 -9.40 3.06
CA GLU A 207 20.58 -9.35 1.63
C GLU A 207 20.27 -10.77 1.14
N ASN A 208 19.27 -10.88 0.29
CA ASN A 208 18.94 -12.16 -0.31
C ASN A 208 19.95 -12.56 -1.39
N ARG A 209 19.80 -13.77 -1.97
CA ARG A 209 20.67 -14.29 -3.03
C ARG A 209 20.82 -13.38 -4.27
N TYR A 210 19.99 -12.36 -4.41
CA TYR A 210 20.04 -11.37 -5.47
C TYR A 210 20.67 -10.04 -5.04
N GLY A 211 21.22 -9.95 -3.84
CA GLY A 211 21.81 -8.72 -3.29
C GLY A 211 20.78 -7.63 -2.98
N ARG A 212 19.56 -8.04 -2.59
CA ARG A 212 18.49 -7.10 -2.21
C ARG A 212 18.12 -7.27 -0.75
N THR A 213 17.99 -6.15 -0.05
CA THR A 213 17.35 -6.12 1.28
C THR A 213 15.88 -6.49 1.12
N VAL A 214 15.40 -7.47 1.88
CA VAL A 214 14.01 -7.92 1.90
C VAL A 214 13.55 -8.23 3.32
N TRP A 215 12.28 -7.96 3.60
CA TRP A 215 11.64 -8.29 4.87
C TRP A 215 10.63 -9.42 4.70
N ALA A 216 10.37 -10.13 5.79
CA ALA A 216 9.36 -11.19 5.80
C ALA A 216 8.12 -10.79 6.61
N LYS A 217 6.94 -11.25 6.18
CA LYS A 217 5.69 -11.13 6.95
C LYS A 217 5.17 -12.50 7.36
N VAL A 218 4.62 -12.55 8.57
CA VAL A 218 3.85 -13.68 9.08
C VAL A 218 2.46 -13.17 9.39
N ILE A 219 1.47 -13.68 8.67
CA ILE A 219 0.09 -13.25 8.79
C ILE A 219 -0.60 -14.05 9.90
N ASN A 220 -1.36 -13.37 10.74
CA ASN A 220 -2.21 -13.98 11.75
C ASN A 220 -3.20 -14.97 11.10
N SER A 221 -3.33 -16.17 11.65
CA SER A 221 -4.15 -17.23 11.08
C SER A 221 -5.64 -16.87 11.02
N THR A 222 -6.16 -16.19 12.03
CA THR A 222 -7.54 -15.71 12.07
C THR A 222 -7.80 -14.65 11.00
N PHE A 223 -6.84 -13.72 10.80
CA PHE A 223 -6.92 -12.72 9.75
C PHE A 223 -6.86 -13.35 8.36
N ALA A 224 -5.95 -14.31 8.14
CA ALA A 224 -5.82 -15.03 6.88
C ALA A 224 -7.11 -15.78 6.55
N GLN A 225 -7.74 -16.44 7.55
CA GLN A 225 -9.02 -17.12 7.38
C GLN A 225 -10.14 -16.15 7.05
N ALA A 226 -10.29 -15.05 7.80
CA ALA A 226 -11.31 -14.03 7.54
C ALA A 226 -11.19 -13.42 6.13
N LYS A 227 -9.95 -13.19 5.64
CA LYS A 227 -9.70 -12.71 4.29
C LYS A 227 -10.05 -13.76 3.23
N SER A 228 -9.75 -15.03 3.48
CA SER A 228 -10.13 -16.15 2.62
C SER A 228 -11.65 -16.32 2.56
N ASP A 229 -12.34 -16.24 3.71
CA ASP A 229 -13.79 -16.34 3.78
C ASP A 229 -14.48 -15.19 3.02
N LEU A 230 -13.97 -13.97 3.15
CA LEU A 230 -14.48 -12.82 2.39
C LEU A 230 -14.28 -12.99 0.87
N ARG A 231 -13.13 -13.54 0.43
CA ARG A 231 -12.90 -13.88 -0.98
C ARG A 231 -13.87 -14.97 -1.46
N SER A 232 -14.02 -16.03 -0.68
CA SER A 232 -14.95 -17.15 -0.98
C SER A 232 -16.40 -16.69 -1.03
N MET A 233 -16.84 -15.81 -0.12
CA MET A 233 -18.17 -15.22 -0.15
C MET A 233 -18.38 -14.35 -1.39
N LYS A 234 -17.38 -13.54 -1.78
CA LYS A 234 -17.44 -12.75 -3.02
C LYS A 234 -17.47 -13.62 -4.26
N ALA A 235 -16.66 -14.67 -4.32
CA ALA A 235 -16.65 -15.64 -5.41
C ALA A 235 -17.98 -16.39 -5.52
N ARG A 236 -18.57 -16.84 -4.39
CA ARG A 236 -19.90 -17.47 -4.35
C ARG A 236 -21.01 -16.49 -4.78
N ALA A 237 -20.99 -15.26 -4.27
CA ALA A 237 -21.93 -14.23 -4.67
C ALA A 237 -21.82 -13.90 -6.17
N ARG A 238 -20.64 -14.00 -6.77
CA ARG A 238 -20.43 -13.89 -8.23
C ARG A 238 -20.96 -15.13 -8.97
N ALA A 239 -20.68 -16.35 -8.48
CA ALA A 239 -21.12 -17.61 -9.08
C ALA A 239 -22.65 -17.82 -9.01
N GLU A 240 -23.31 -17.36 -7.94
CA GLU A 240 -24.78 -17.42 -7.74
C GLU A 240 -25.55 -16.31 -8.48
N GLY A 241 -24.94 -15.70 -9.49
CA GLY A 241 -25.56 -14.65 -10.31
C GLY A 241 -25.25 -13.22 -9.88
N GLY A 242 -24.33 -13.04 -8.93
CA GLY A 242 -23.76 -11.76 -8.53
C GLY A 242 -24.72 -10.77 -7.89
N THR A 243 -24.16 -9.73 -7.28
CA THR A 243 -24.94 -8.55 -6.86
C THR A 243 -25.51 -7.84 -8.06
N VAL A 244 -26.51 -7.00 -7.83
CA VAL A 244 -27.08 -6.14 -8.91
C VAL A 244 -25.98 -5.30 -9.56
N GLU A 245 -25.06 -4.77 -8.77
CA GLU A 245 -23.93 -3.95 -9.24
C GLU A 245 -22.99 -4.75 -10.15
N TYR A 246 -22.70 -6.01 -9.78
CA TYR A 246 -21.91 -6.91 -10.62
C TYR A 246 -22.60 -7.18 -11.96
N LYS A 247 -23.92 -7.50 -11.93
CA LYS A 247 -24.70 -7.75 -13.16
C LYS A 247 -24.70 -6.53 -14.09
N VAL A 248 -24.87 -5.34 -13.52
CA VAL A 248 -24.84 -4.08 -14.27
C VAL A 248 -23.46 -3.84 -14.87
N ALA A 249 -22.38 -3.91 -14.07
CA ALA A 249 -21.03 -3.71 -14.57
C ALA A 249 -20.66 -4.76 -15.64
N ASN A 250 -20.99 -6.03 -15.41
CA ASN A 250 -20.70 -7.10 -16.36
C ASN A 250 -21.43 -6.93 -17.70
N ALA A 251 -22.66 -6.43 -17.69
CA ALA A 251 -23.47 -6.29 -18.90
C ALA A 251 -23.17 -5.01 -19.71
N PHE A 252 -22.71 -3.95 -19.05
CA PHE A 252 -22.59 -2.63 -19.68
C PHE A 252 -21.15 -2.09 -19.72
N VAL A 253 -20.21 -2.59 -18.89
CA VAL A 253 -18.77 -2.27 -18.97
C VAL A 253 -18.08 -3.37 -19.77
N THR A 254 -18.40 -3.42 -21.05
CA THR A 254 -17.84 -4.40 -22.00
C THR A 254 -16.43 -3.99 -22.45
N PRO A 255 -15.61 -4.93 -22.98
CA PRO A 255 -14.33 -4.59 -23.60
C PRO A 255 -14.42 -3.49 -24.65
N ASP A 256 -15.49 -3.50 -25.46
CA ASP A 256 -15.69 -2.49 -26.51
C ASP A 256 -15.89 -1.08 -25.93
N VAL A 257 -16.67 -0.97 -24.85
CA VAL A 257 -16.87 0.32 -24.16
C VAL A 257 -15.58 0.83 -23.57
N VAL A 258 -14.84 -0.04 -22.89
CA VAL A 258 -13.55 0.33 -22.27
C VAL A 258 -12.53 0.74 -23.34
N ASN A 259 -12.41 -0.03 -24.42
CA ASN A 259 -11.48 0.24 -25.51
C ASN A 259 -11.83 1.54 -26.25
N LYS A 260 -13.10 1.79 -26.49
CA LYS A 260 -13.58 3.04 -27.09
C LYS A 260 -13.17 4.27 -26.26
N GLU A 261 -13.40 4.23 -24.96
CA GLU A 261 -13.04 5.35 -24.09
C GLU A 261 -11.52 5.48 -23.90
N TYR A 262 -10.80 4.37 -23.86
CA TYR A 262 -9.35 4.37 -23.85
C TYR A 262 -8.78 5.03 -25.12
N ASP A 263 -9.24 4.64 -26.31
CA ASP A 263 -8.74 5.21 -27.57
C ASP A 263 -9.11 6.69 -27.71
N ARG A 264 -10.28 7.09 -27.21
CA ARG A 264 -10.68 8.50 -27.17
C ARG A 264 -9.74 9.34 -26.28
N LEU A 265 -9.42 8.84 -25.08
CA LEU A 265 -8.50 9.53 -24.16
C LEU A 265 -7.07 9.55 -24.72
N ARG A 266 -6.62 8.45 -25.33
CA ARG A 266 -5.31 8.36 -25.97
C ARG A 266 -5.13 9.39 -27.10
N VAL A 267 -6.15 9.56 -27.94
CA VAL A 267 -6.12 10.56 -29.02
C VAL A 267 -6.19 11.99 -28.49
N ALA A 268 -6.89 12.21 -27.39
CA ALA A 268 -6.97 13.53 -26.74
C ALA A 268 -5.72 13.90 -25.93
N SER A 269 -4.86 12.94 -25.63
CA SER A 269 -3.62 13.15 -24.87
C SER A 269 -2.50 13.59 -25.82
N GLU A 270 -1.78 14.67 -25.46
CA GLU A 270 -0.67 15.22 -26.25
C GLU A 270 0.49 14.22 -26.43
N ASN A 271 0.70 13.33 -25.45
CA ASN A 271 1.76 12.34 -25.46
C ASN A 271 1.27 10.91 -25.80
N GLY A 272 -0.02 10.74 -26.09
CA GLY A 272 -0.63 9.44 -26.40
C GLY A 272 -0.77 8.51 -25.18
N ARG A 273 -0.48 8.98 -23.94
CA ARG A 273 -0.66 8.21 -22.70
C ARG A 273 -2.03 8.48 -22.09
N VAL A 274 -2.63 7.45 -21.53
CA VAL A 274 -3.93 7.53 -20.85
C VAL A 274 -3.72 7.50 -19.36
N ASN A 275 -4.20 8.52 -18.66
CA ASN A 275 -4.17 8.56 -17.19
C ASN A 275 -5.14 7.49 -16.63
N PRO A 276 -4.67 6.58 -15.72
CA PRO A 276 -5.49 5.53 -15.15
C PRO A 276 -6.76 6.03 -14.46
N GLY A 277 -6.65 7.08 -13.65
CA GLY A 277 -7.79 7.68 -12.94
C GLY A 277 -8.81 8.30 -13.90
N GLN A 278 -8.35 8.91 -14.99
CA GLN A 278 -9.21 9.48 -16.01
C GLN A 278 -9.98 8.39 -16.78
N LEU A 279 -9.32 7.27 -17.11
CA LEU A 279 -10.01 6.14 -17.75
C LEU A 279 -11.10 5.56 -16.85
N LEU A 280 -10.80 5.30 -15.58
CA LEU A 280 -11.79 4.83 -14.60
C LEU A 280 -12.95 5.81 -14.47
N GLY A 281 -12.67 7.10 -14.38
CA GLY A 281 -13.67 8.16 -14.28
C GLY A 281 -14.58 8.23 -15.50
N THR A 282 -14.00 8.20 -16.70
CA THR A 282 -14.72 8.31 -17.96
C THR A 282 -15.62 7.11 -18.22
N VAL A 283 -15.12 5.88 -18.03
CA VAL A 283 -15.93 4.67 -18.21
C VAL A 283 -17.08 4.62 -17.21
N TYR A 284 -16.83 4.97 -15.93
CA TYR A 284 -17.90 5.04 -14.94
C TYR A 284 -18.93 6.12 -15.28
N HIS A 285 -18.49 7.29 -15.72
CA HIS A 285 -19.39 8.35 -16.17
C HIS A 285 -20.28 7.87 -17.33
N CYS A 286 -19.69 7.21 -18.33
CA CYS A 286 -20.42 6.61 -19.44
C CYS A 286 -21.47 5.59 -18.95
N LEU A 287 -21.10 4.69 -18.01
CA LEU A 287 -22.03 3.74 -17.41
C LEU A 287 -23.24 4.44 -16.77
N ILE A 288 -22.98 5.51 -15.98
CA ILE A 288 -24.05 6.23 -15.27
C ILE A 288 -24.92 7.04 -16.22
N THR A 289 -24.33 7.73 -17.19
CA THR A 289 -25.09 8.66 -18.05
C THR A 289 -25.79 7.96 -19.21
N GLU A 290 -25.17 6.91 -19.75
CA GLU A 290 -25.69 6.29 -20.98
C GLU A 290 -26.42 4.96 -20.74
N SER A 291 -26.02 4.21 -19.67
CA SER A 291 -26.46 2.81 -19.54
C SER A 291 -27.28 2.51 -18.28
N ILE A 292 -27.23 3.34 -17.24
CA ILE A 292 -27.86 3.00 -15.94
C ILE A 292 -29.38 2.84 -16.08
N TRP A 293 -30.03 3.61 -16.93
CA TRP A 293 -31.46 3.52 -17.10
C TRP A 293 -31.88 2.19 -17.77
N ASP A 294 -31.10 1.73 -18.73
CA ASP A 294 -31.33 0.45 -19.40
C ASP A 294 -31.00 -0.72 -18.46
N ALA A 295 -30.01 -0.55 -17.60
CA ALA A 295 -29.71 -1.51 -16.55
C ALA A 295 -30.86 -1.66 -15.55
N ILE A 296 -31.45 -0.54 -15.11
CA ILE A 296 -32.61 -0.53 -14.20
C ILE A 296 -33.79 -1.31 -14.83
N LYS A 297 -34.11 -1.06 -16.10
CA LYS A 297 -35.16 -1.77 -16.82
C LYS A 297 -34.84 -3.25 -16.98
N LYS A 298 -33.62 -3.57 -17.46
CA LYS A 298 -33.20 -4.94 -17.76
C LYS A 298 -33.20 -5.83 -16.54
N PHE A 299 -32.67 -5.35 -15.40
CA PHE A 299 -32.49 -6.13 -14.20
C PHE A 299 -33.58 -5.88 -13.13
N ARG A 300 -34.57 -5.00 -13.41
CA ARG A 300 -35.66 -4.63 -12.48
C ARG A 300 -35.11 -4.20 -11.13
N ILE A 301 -34.21 -3.21 -11.15
CA ILE A 301 -33.45 -2.76 -9.98
C ILE A 301 -34.34 -1.89 -9.09
N ASP A 302 -34.56 -2.32 -7.84
CA ASP A 302 -35.27 -1.54 -6.83
C ASP A 302 -34.32 -0.61 -6.06
N SER A 303 -33.06 -1.05 -5.85
CA SER A 303 -32.01 -0.26 -5.20
C SER A 303 -30.65 -0.64 -5.72
N ILE A 304 -29.70 0.32 -5.74
CA ILE A 304 -28.33 0.11 -6.19
C ILE A 304 -27.37 0.93 -5.33
N SER A 305 -26.25 0.32 -4.94
CA SER A 305 -25.16 1.00 -4.27
C SER A 305 -24.18 1.57 -5.30
N PHE A 306 -24.22 2.87 -5.55
CA PHE A 306 -23.29 3.52 -6.49
C PHE A 306 -21.82 3.31 -6.11
N ARG A 307 -21.49 3.19 -4.79
CA ARG A 307 -20.14 2.86 -4.33
C ARG A 307 -19.70 1.47 -4.79
N ASN A 308 -20.58 0.48 -4.67
CA ASN A 308 -20.27 -0.89 -5.09
C ASN A 308 -20.27 -0.98 -6.63
N LEU A 309 -21.20 -0.31 -7.31
CA LEU A 309 -21.22 -0.23 -8.76
C LEU A 309 -19.92 0.37 -9.30
N ARG A 310 -19.41 1.44 -8.68
CA ARG A 310 -18.12 2.02 -9.04
C ARG A 310 -16.99 1.00 -8.92
N ARG A 311 -16.94 0.23 -7.82
CA ARG A 311 -15.91 -0.79 -7.62
C ARG A 311 -15.97 -1.90 -8.67
N GLU A 312 -17.15 -2.36 -9.04
CA GLU A 312 -17.33 -3.38 -10.08
C GLU A 312 -16.96 -2.82 -11.47
N CYS A 313 -17.30 -1.57 -11.76
CA CYS A 313 -16.87 -0.88 -12.95
C CYS A 313 -15.34 -0.76 -13.03
N ASP A 314 -14.69 -0.25 -11.98
CA ASP A 314 -13.24 -0.10 -11.91
C ASP A 314 -12.51 -1.44 -12.06
N TYR A 315 -13.05 -2.51 -11.47
CA TYR A 315 -12.53 -3.87 -11.65
C TYR A 315 -12.59 -4.34 -13.10
N ARG A 316 -13.73 -4.13 -13.78
CA ARG A 316 -13.89 -4.50 -15.19
C ARG A 316 -12.95 -3.73 -16.12
N VAL A 317 -12.74 -2.44 -15.87
CA VAL A 317 -11.80 -1.63 -16.64
C VAL A 317 -10.37 -2.16 -16.49
N LYS A 318 -9.96 -2.53 -15.27
CA LYS A 318 -8.63 -3.11 -14.99
C LYS A 318 -8.44 -4.48 -15.64
N LEU A 319 -9.49 -5.30 -15.73
CA LEU A 319 -9.45 -6.57 -16.46
C LEU A 319 -9.22 -6.38 -17.95
N VAL A 320 -9.83 -5.36 -18.55
CA VAL A 320 -9.75 -5.10 -19.99
C VAL A 320 -8.44 -4.42 -20.39
N ARG A 321 -7.90 -3.56 -19.49
CA ARG A 321 -6.70 -2.75 -19.76
C ARG A 321 -5.72 -2.80 -18.58
N PRO A 322 -5.24 -4.00 -18.19
CA PRO A 322 -4.35 -4.14 -17.04
C PRO A 322 -3.06 -3.33 -17.19
N GLU A 323 -2.54 -3.18 -18.41
CA GLU A 323 -1.31 -2.46 -18.71
C GLU A 323 -1.38 -0.96 -18.34
N VAL A 324 -2.56 -0.34 -18.37
CA VAL A 324 -2.76 1.07 -17.98
C VAL A 324 -2.53 1.26 -16.49
N PHE A 325 -2.69 0.19 -15.70
CA PHE A 325 -2.59 0.20 -14.24
C PHE A 325 -1.31 -0.46 -13.73
N GLY A 326 -0.39 -0.84 -14.63
CA GLY A 326 0.83 -1.57 -14.28
C GLY A 326 0.55 -2.94 -13.65
N LEU A 327 -0.57 -3.56 -14.02
CA LEU A 327 -0.98 -4.89 -13.55
C LEU A 327 -0.62 -5.94 -14.61
N ASN A 328 -0.25 -7.14 -14.17
CA ASN A 328 -0.07 -8.25 -15.09
C ASN A 328 -1.40 -8.97 -15.32
N PRO A 329 -1.66 -9.51 -16.53
CA PRO A 329 -2.84 -10.33 -16.79
C PRO A 329 -2.97 -11.52 -15.83
N GLU A 330 -1.84 -12.12 -15.43
CA GLU A 330 -1.76 -13.22 -14.46
C GLU A 330 -2.31 -12.87 -13.05
N ASP A 331 -2.32 -11.58 -12.69
CA ASP A 331 -2.92 -11.12 -11.42
C ASP A 331 -4.45 -11.34 -11.37
N PHE A 332 -5.07 -11.67 -12.51
CA PHE A 332 -6.51 -11.88 -12.70
C PHE A 332 -6.88 -13.32 -13.10
N GLU A 333 -5.90 -14.19 -13.42
CA GLU A 333 -6.16 -15.55 -13.91
C GLU A 333 -6.86 -16.46 -12.89
N GLU A 334 -6.74 -16.21 -11.60
CA GLU A 334 -7.53 -16.91 -10.57
C GLU A 334 -9.04 -16.59 -10.62
N ASP A 335 -9.47 -15.56 -11.37
CA ASP A 335 -10.87 -15.16 -11.53
C ASP A 335 -11.46 -15.50 -12.93
N SER A 336 -10.69 -16.10 -13.83
CA SER A 336 -11.04 -16.26 -15.26
C SER A 336 -11.84 -17.53 -15.62
N GLU A 337 -12.09 -18.43 -14.66
CA GLU A 337 -13.05 -19.55 -14.88
C GLU A 337 -14.49 -19.09 -14.63
N LEU A 338 -14.99 -18.16 -15.45
CA LEU A 338 -16.41 -17.86 -15.49
C LEU A 338 -17.05 -18.60 -16.68
N PRO A 339 -18.13 -19.38 -16.48
CA PRO A 339 -18.82 -20.02 -17.58
C PRO A 339 -19.44 -18.97 -18.53
N ASP A 340 -19.23 -19.18 -19.81
CA ASP A 340 -19.94 -18.47 -20.87
C ASP A 340 -21.44 -18.60 -20.64
N VAL A 341 -22.08 -17.48 -20.30
CA VAL A 341 -23.54 -17.41 -20.21
C VAL A 341 -24.07 -17.08 -21.60
N HIS A 342 -24.56 -18.12 -22.27
CA HIS A 342 -25.35 -18.00 -23.51
C HIS A 342 -26.68 -17.27 -23.29
#